data_5f70c2b3371519f209704de4ac08e67d
#
_entry.id   5f70c2b3371519f209704de4ac08e67d
#
_cell.length_a   1.000
_cell.length_b   1.000
_cell.length_c   1.000
_cell.angle_alpha   90.00
_cell.angle_beta   90.00
_cell.angle_gamma   90.00
#
_symmetry.space_group_name_H-M   'P 1'
#
loop_
_entity.id
_entity.type
_entity.pdbx_description
1 polymer ?
#
loop_
_entity_poly.entity_id
_entity_poly.type
_entity_poly.pdbx_seq_one_letter_code
_entity_poly.pdbx_strand_id
1 'polypeptide(L)'
;MAGFAQSLEESLQRSIDYAAKKNHEHVTVEHLLLALIEDIDALNLLKACNINLSLLKSDLVKFIDEQKYLVLSNNEQLPEPTAGYRTVITRAAIHVQQSGKSEVNGANVIVAIFSQQESYSVYLLEKQEMTRYDAVQFISHGIRKDDDYTTMSVSEEINDEQEELQSNKKSALEAFCENLNEKAKKNMIDPLIGRDEEVL
;
A
#
# COMPACT_ATOMS: atom_id res chain seq x y z
N MET A 1 23.47 1.34 -2.82
CA MET A 1 22.15 1.53 -3.48
C MET A 1 21.32 0.31 -3.21
N ALA A 2 20.03 0.47 -2.90
CA ALA A 2 19.14 -0.68 -2.79
C ALA A 2 19.02 -1.37 -4.17
N GLY A 3 19.15 -2.71 -4.20
CA GLY A 3 18.92 -3.50 -5.42
C GLY A 3 17.42 -3.59 -5.75
N PHE A 4 17.08 -4.06 -6.94
CA PHE A 4 15.71 -4.43 -7.27
C PHE A 4 15.51 -5.93 -7.06
N ALA A 5 14.35 -6.32 -6.54
CA ALA A 5 13.94 -7.72 -6.48
C ALA A 5 13.81 -8.28 -7.90
N GLN A 6 14.17 -9.54 -8.10
CA GLN A 6 14.09 -10.17 -9.42
C GLN A 6 12.67 -10.10 -10.01
N SER A 7 11.64 -10.32 -9.18
CA SER A 7 10.24 -10.19 -9.61
C SER A 7 9.89 -8.79 -10.11
N LEU A 8 10.47 -7.76 -9.48
CA LEU A 8 10.30 -6.38 -9.91
C LEU A 8 11.02 -6.10 -11.22
N GLU A 9 12.27 -6.58 -11.39
CA GLU A 9 13.01 -6.43 -12.65
C GLU A 9 12.24 -7.03 -13.82
N GLU A 10 11.68 -8.24 -13.64
CA GLU A 10 10.81 -8.87 -14.62
C GLU A 10 9.55 -8.05 -14.92
N SER A 11 8.98 -7.40 -13.89
CA SER A 11 7.79 -6.54 -14.06
C SER A 11 8.13 -5.25 -14.80
N LEU A 12 9.27 -4.64 -14.52
CA LEU A 12 9.76 -3.48 -15.27
C LEU A 12 9.96 -3.83 -16.75
N GLN A 13 10.58 -4.97 -17.04
CA GLN A 13 10.76 -5.44 -18.41
C GLN A 13 9.42 -5.70 -19.10
N ARG A 14 8.46 -6.37 -18.43
CA ARG A 14 7.11 -6.59 -18.96
C ARG A 14 6.40 -5.28 -19.32
N SER A 15 6.59 -4.22 -18.52
CA SER A 15 5.98 -2.93 -18.80
C SER A 15 6.50 -2.29 -20.09
N ILE A 16 7.81 -2.43 -20.34
CA ILE A 16 8.46 -1.96 -21.57
C ILE A 16 8.02 -2.80 -22.77
N ASP A 17 8.02 -4.13 -22.62
CA ASP A 17 7.62 -5.05 -23.67
C ASP A 17 6.14 -4.85 -24.08
N TYR A 18 5.28 -4.54 -23.12
CA TYR A 18 3.87 -4.26 -23.38
C TYR A 18 3.72 -2.96 -24.19
N ALA A 19 4.42 -1.90 -23.81
CA ALA A 19 4.42 -0.64 -24.56
C ALA A 19 4.98 -0.84 -26.00
N ALA A 20 6.06 -1.64 -26.14
CA ALA A 20 6.63 -1.97 -27.42
C ALA A 20 5.65 -2.75 -28.32
N LYS A 21 4.93 -3.73 -27.77
CA LYS A 21 3.90 -4.51 -28.50
C LYS A 21 2.73 -3.64 -28.99
N LYS A 22 2.45 -2.54 -28.26
CA LYS A 22 1.41 -1.55 -28.63
C LYS A 22 1.94 -0.45 -29.54
N ASN A 23 3.23 -0.47 -29.91
CA ASN A 23 3.93 0.57 -30.66
C ASN A 23 3.84 1.95 -29.97
N HIS A 24 3.90 1.97 -28.65
CA HIS A 24 3.91 3.22 -27.90
C HIS A 24 5.33 3.80 -27.83
N GLU A 25 5.44 5.12 -27.95
CA GLU A 25 6.70 5.87 -27.82
C GLU A 25 7.18 5.89 -26.38
N HIS A 26 6.25 5.91 -25.44
CA HIS A 26 6.55 6.07 -24.03
C HIS A 26 5.95 4.97 -23.17
N VAL A 27 6.73 4.56 -22.14
CA VAL A 27 6.25 3.71 -21.05
C VAL A 27 5.76 4.61 -19.92
N THR A 28 4.47 4.54 -19.60
CA THR A 28 3.82 5.36 -18.57
C THR A 28 3.65 4.60 -17.25
N VAL A 29 3.19 5.29 -16.21
CA VAL A 29 2.88 4.69 -14.89
C VAL A 29 1.77 3.63 -15.01
N GLU A 30 0.86 3.78 -15.96
CA GLU A 30 -0.22 2.83 -16.24
C GLU A 30 0.31 1.51 -16.79
N HIS A 31 1.33 1.55 -17.66
CA HIS A 31 2.02 0.34 -18.12
C HIS A 31 2.74 -0.36 -16.95
N LEU A 32 3.34 0.43 -16.06
CA LEU A 32 4.00 -0.09 -14.86
C LEU A 32 2.99 -0.79 -13.94
N LEU A 33 1.86 -0.13 -13.62
CA LEU A 33 0.84 -0.71 -12.76
C LEU A 33 0.24 -1.98 -13.37
N LEU A 34 0.03 -2.00 -14.69
CA LEU A 34 -0.46 -3.19 -15.40
C LEU A 34 0.52 -4.37 -15.26
N ALA A 35 1.83 -4.13 -15.37
CA ALA A 35 2.84 -5.16 -15.18
C ALA A 35 2.97 -5.62 -13.71
N LEU A 36 2.76 -4.71 -12.75
CA LEU A 36 2.81 -5.00 -11.31
C LEU A 36 1.63 -5.87 -10.84
N ILE A 37 0.52 -5.93 -11.55
CA ILE A 37 -0.58 -6.87 -11.24
C ILE A 37 -0.10 -8.33 -11.26
N GLU A 38 0.95 -8.64 -12.03
CA GLU A 38 1.54 -9.98 -12.15
C GLU A 38 2.79 -10.19 -11.27
N ASP A 39 3.23 -9.15 -10.54
CA ASP A 39 4.31 -9.24 -9.54
C ASP A 39 3.79 -9.83 -8.23
N ILE A 40 4.56 -10.72 -7.60
CA ILE A 40 4.12 -11.45 -6.41
C ILE A 40 3.87 -10.51 -5.23
N ASP A 41 4.79 -9.58 -4.95
CA ASP A 41 4.68 -8.69 -3.80
C ASP A 41 3.60 -7.63 -4.01
N ALA A 42 3.52 -7.07 -5.22
CA ALA A 42 2.47 -6.14 -5.61
C ALA A 42 1.09 -6.80 -5.57
N LEU A 43 0.98 -8.03 -6.08
CA LEU A 43 -0.26 -8.80 -6.06
C LEU A 43 -0.76 -9.06 -4.64
N ASN A 44 0.14 -9.42 -3.72
CA ASN A 44 -0.19 -9.64 -2.31
C ASN A 44 -0.71 -8.36 -1.66
N LEU A 45 -0.07 -7.22 -1.93
CA LEU A 45 -0.52 -5.92 -1.46
C LEU A 45 -1.90 -5.55 -2.01
N LEU A 46 -2.10 -5.66 -3.33
CA LEU A 46 -3.38 -5.35 -3.97
C LEU A 46 -4.53 -6.19 -3.42
N LYS A 47 -4.30 -7.49 -3.20
CA LYS A 47 -5.26 -8.39 -2.57
C LYS A 47 -5.55 -8.02 -1.11
N ALA A 48 -4.52 -7.65 -0.36
CA ALA A 48 -4.69 -7.22 1.04
C ALA A 48 -5.49 -5.92 1.18
N CYS A 49 -5.47 -5.08 0.13
CA CYS A 49 -6.27 -3.86 0.02
C CYS A 49 -7.62 -4.07 -0.68
N ASN A 50 -8.08 -5.33 -0.87
CA ASN A 50 -9.37 -5.70 -1.50
C ASN A 50 -9.55 -5.20 -2.93
N ILE A 51 -8.46 -5.03 -3.69
CA ILE A 51 -8.54 -4.61 -5.09
C ILE A 51 -9.06 -5.74 -5.97
N ASN A 52 -10.08 -5.44 -6.76
CA ASN A 52 -10.53 -6.32 -7.83
C ASN A 52 -9.57 -6.26 -9.02
N LEU A 53 -8.67 -7.24 -9.07
CA LEU A 53 -7.59 -7.31 -10.08
C LEU A 53 -8.11 -7.39 -11.51
N SER A 54 -9.22 -8.10 -11.73
CA SER A 54 -9.82 -8.25 -13.07
C SER A 54 -10.36 -6.93 -13.59
N LEU A 55 -11.02 -6.16 -12.72
CA LEU A 55 -11.53 -4.83 -13.03
C LEU A 55 -10.37 -3.86 -13.28
N LEU A 56 -9.38 -3.84 -12.38
CA LEU A 56 -8.19 -2.99 -12.51
C LEU A 56 -7.45 -3.25 -13.82
N LYS A 57 -7.22 -4.53 -14.16
CA LYS A 57 -6.56 -4.92 -15.42
C LYS A 57 -7.36 -4.48 -16.64
N SER A 58 -8.69 -4.67 -16.63
CA SER A 58 -9.58 -4.26 -17.73
C SER A 58 -9.57 -2.74 -17.93
N ASP A 59 -9.70 -1.97 -16.85
CA ASP A 59 -9.73 -0.51 -16.90
C ASP A 59 -8.38 0.06 -17.38
N LEU A 60 -7.25 -0.51 -16.92
CA LEU A 60 -5.90 -0.13 -17.38
C LEU A 60 -5.70 -0.41 -18.87
N VAL A 61 -6.03 -1.62 -19.33
CA VAL A 61 -5.89 -1.98 -20.74
C VAL A 61 -6.73 -1.06 -21.62
N LYS A 62 -7.99 -0.81 -21.23
CA LYS A 62 -8.87 0.09 -21.94
C LYS A 62 -8.30 1.51 -22.02
N PHE A 63 -7.82 2.03 -20.90
CA PHE A 63 -7.21 3.36 -20.84
C PHE A 63 -5.98 3.46 -21.75
N ILE A 64 -5.07 2.48 -21.67
CA ILE A 64 -3.85 2.46 -22.49
C ILE A 64 -4.19 2.39 -23.98
N ASP A 65 -5.19 1.59 -24.37
CA ASP A 65 -5.61 1.44 -25.77
C ASP A 65 -6.30 2.70 -26.32
N GLU A 66 -6.91 3.52 -25.47
CA GLU A 66 -7.52 4.81 -25.86
C GLU A 66 -6.48 5.93 -26.09
N GLN A 67 -5.22 5.75 -25.62
CA GLN A 67 -4.16 6.79 -25.68
C GLN A 67 -3.47 6.82 -27.05
N LYS A 68 -4.17 7.29 -28.07
CA LYS A 68 -3.66 7.32 -29.46
C LYS A 68 -2.41 8.19 -29.66
N TYR A 69 -2.16 9.16 -28.76
CA TYR A 69 -0.99 10.04 -28.83
C TYR A 69 0.31 9.36 -28.40
N LEU A 70 0.23 8.19 -27.78
CA LEU A 70 1.40 7.40 -27.41
C LEU A 70 1.93 6.56 -28.57
N VAL A 71 1.19 6.43 -29.69
CA VAL A 71 1.54 5.56 -30.80
C VAL A 71 2.56 6.22 -31.70
N LEU A 72 3.72 5.57 -31.88
CA LEU A 72 4.74 5.96 -32.84
C LEU A 72 4.33 5.65 -34.29
N SER A 73 4.69 6.57 -35.20
CA SER A 73 4.56 6.33 -36.64
C SER A 73 5.63 5.41 -37.21
N ASN A 74 6.75 5.19 -36.52
CA ASN A 74 7.88 4.38 -36.94
C ASN A 74 8.30 3.36 -35.89
N ASN A 75 8.30 2.07 -36.24
CA ASN A 75 8.53 0.90 -35.38
C ASN A 75 10.00 0.64 -34.96
N GLU A 76 10.92 1.59 -35.09
CA GLU A 76 12.37 1.31 -34.92
C GLU A 76 12.94 1.69 -33.55
N GLN A 77 12.18 2.37 -32.69
CA GLN A 77 12.69 2.80 -31.39
C GLN A 77 12.04 2.05 -30.23
N LEU A 78 12.85 1.66 -29.25
CA LEU A 78 12.34 1.11 -28.00
C LEU A 78 11.59 2.19 -27.22
N PRO A 79 10.47 1.86 -26.56
CA PRO A 79 9.72 2.81 -25.74
C PRO A 79 10.56 3.42 -24.62
N GLU A 80 10.47 4.74 -24.44
CA GLU A 80 11.18 5.43 -23.38
C GLU A 80 10.31 5.63 -22.12
N PRO A 81 10.84 5.38 -20.91
CA PRO A 81 10.12 5.67 -19.68
C PRO A 81 9.82 7.17 -19.54
N THR A 82 8.58 7.52 -19.23
CA THR A 82 8.17 8.89 -18.92
C THR A 82 8.84 9.44 -17.67
N ALA A 83 8.82 10.77 -17.47
CA ALA A 83 9.31 11.40 -16.25
C ALA A 83 8.58 10.86 -15.00
N GLY A 84 7.25 10.66 -15.06
CA GLY A 84 6.46 10.07 -13.98
C GLY A 84 6.89 8.65 -13.62
N TYR A 85 7.13 7.81 -14.63
CA TYR A 85 7.65 6.45 -14.44
C TYR A 85 9.00 6.46 -13.71
N ARG A 86 9.96 7.25 -14.20
CA ARG A 86 11.29 7.39 -13.56
C ARG A 86 11.19 7.91 -12.12
N THR A 87 10.32 8.88 -11.89
CA THR A 87 10.10 9.45 -10.54
C THR A 87 9.56 8.39 -9.58
N VAL A 88 8.60 7.56 -10.00
CA VAL A 88 8.05 6.47 -9.18
C VAL A 88 9.15 5.49 -8.77
N ILE A 89 9.95 5.01 -9.73
CA ILE A 89 11.04 4.06 -9.44
C ILE A 89 12.09 4.67 -8.52
N THR A 90 12.50 5.92 -8.78
CA THR A 90 13.47 6.63 -7.95
C THR A 90 12.95 6.80 -6.51
N ARG A 91 11.68 7.19 -6.33
CA ARG A 91 11.07 7.34 -5.01
C ARG A 91 10.95 6.03 -4.26
N ALA A 92 10.59 4.93 -4.94
CA ALA A 92 10.58 3.61 -4.33
C ALA A 92 11.97 3.22 -3.80
N ALA A 93 13.03 3.44 -4.59
CA ALA A 93 14.39 3.15 -4.20
C ALA A 93 14.86 4.01 -3.01
N ILE A 94 14.58 5.31 -3.02
CA ILE A 94 14.92 6.22 -1.90
C ILE A 94 14.19 5.79 -0.63
N HIS A 95 12.89 5.51 -0.72
CA HIS A 95 12.09 5.11 0.44
C HIS A 95 12.59 3.81 1.07
N VAL A 96 12.93 2.81 0.26
CA VAL A 96 13.49 1.54 0.73
C VAL A 96 14.86 1.74 1.39
N GLN A 97 15.72 2.57 0.79
CA GLN A 97 17.01 2.90 1.36
C GLN A 97 16.89 3.62 2.72
N GLN A 98 15.95 4.56 2.84
CA GLN A 98 15.67 5.28 4.10
C GLN A 98 15.11 4.36 5.19
N SER A 99 14.36 3.33 4.81
CA SER A 99 13.83 2.33 5.75
C SER A 99 14.85 1.24 6.13
N GLY A 100 16.09 1.34 5.68
CA GLY A 100 17.16 0.41 6.00
C GLY A 100 17.05 -0.96 5.31
N LYS A 101 16.13 -1.11 4.35
CA LYS A 101 15.99 -2.32 3.53
C LYS A 101 16.97 -2.27 2.36
N SER A 102 17.42 -3.44 1.92
CA SER A 102 18.42 -3.59 0.85
C SER A 102 17.83 -3.77 -0.54
N GLU A 103 16.54 -4.06 -0.65
CA GLU A 103 15.89 -4.49 -1.88
C GLU A 103 14.53 -3.85 -2.08
N VAL A 104 14.29 -3.33 -3.29
CA VAL A 104 13.02 -2.73 -3.71
C VAL A 104 12.16 -3.79 -4.37
N ASN A 105 10.93 -3.98 -3.91
CA ASN A 105 9.97 -4.91 -4.49
C ASN A 105 8.75 -4.21 -5.09
N GLY A 106 7.87 -4.96 -5.76
CA GLY A 106 6.68 -4.43 -6.43
C GLY A 106 5.72 -3.68 -5.49
N ALA A 107 5.59 -4.11 -4.24
CA ALA A 107 4.76 -3.43 -3.24
C ALA A 107 5.29 -2.01 -2.92
N ASN A 108 6.62 -1.84 -2.82
CA ASN A 108 7.23 -0.53 -2.62
C ASN A 108 6.96 0.41 -3.81
N VAL A 109 6.94 -0.14 -5.03
CA VAL A 109 6.64 0.64 -6.24
C VAL A 109 5.18 1.08 -6.24
N ILE A 110 4.22 0.24 -5.82
CA ILE A 110 2.80 0.65 -5.69
C ILE A 110 2.66 1.82 -4.71
N VAL A 111 3.33 1.79 -3.54
CA VAL A 111 3.31 2.93 -2.60
C VAL A 111 3.88 4.21 -3.25
N ALA A 112 4.92 4.07 -4.08
CA ALA A 112 5.51 5.20 -4.79
C ALA A 112 4.59 5.75 -5.90
N ILE A 113 3.74 4.91 -6.53
CA ILE A 113 2.75 5.33 -7.54
C ILE A 113 1.81 6.41 -6.97
N PHE A 114 1.37 6.29 -5.72
CA PHE A 114 0.53 7.30 -5.06
C PHE A 114 1.16 8.70 -4.98
N SER A 115 2.46 8.84 -5.24
CA SER A 115 3.10 10.15 -5.36
C SER A 115 2.80 10.89 -6.66
N GLN A 116 2.20 10.21 -7.64
CA GLN A 116 1.80 10.76 -8.93
C GLN A 116 0.28 10.99 -8.95
N GLN A 117 -0.19 11.95 -8.16
CA GLN A 117 -1.62 12.19 -7.92
C GLN A 117 -2.43 12.45 -9.20
N GLU A 118 -1.79 12.95 -10.26
CA GLU A 118 -2.43 13.21 -11.56
C GLU A 118 -2.46 11.98 -12.48
N SER A 119 -1.85 10.85 -12.06
CA SER A 119 -1.83 9.61 -12.84
C SER A 119 -3.18 8.89 -12.79
N TYR A 120 -3.59 8.36 -13.95
CA TYR A 120 -4.78 7.52 -14.02
C TYR A 120 -4.64 6.24 -13.19
N SER A 121 -3.42 5.77 -12.98
CA SER A 121 -3.12 4.65 -12.07
C SER A 121 -3.60 4.92 -10.65
N VAL A 122 -3.31 6.11 -10.10
CA VAL A 122 -3.78 6.50 -8.75
C VAL A 122 -5.29 6.59 -8.71
N TYR A 123 -5.90 7.24 -9.71
CA TYR A 123 -7.36 7.32 -9.82
C TYR A 123 -8.03 5.93 -9.79
N LEU A 124 -7.49 4.93 -10.51
CA LEU A 124 -8.06 3.58 -10.52
C LEU A 124 -7.92 2.86 -9.18
N LEU A 125 -6.81 3.05 -8.46
CA LEU A 125 -6.61 2.50 -7.13
C LEU A 125 -7.56 3.15 -6.11
N GLU A 126 -7.68 4.48 -6.13
CA GLU A 126 -8.58 5.24 -5.25
C GLU A 126 -10.07 4.97 -5.57
N LYS A 127 -10.42 4.76 -6.83
CA LYS A 127 -11.78 4.35 -7.26
C LYS A 127 -12.20 3.01 -6.63
N GLN A 128 -11.24 2.15 -6.31
CA GLN A 128 -11.44 0.91 -5.56
C GLN A 128 -11.13 1.08 -4.05
N GLU A 129 -11.17 2.32 -3.56
CA GLU A 129 -10.99 2.68 -2.16
C GLU A 129 -9.63 2.32 -1.56
N MET A 130 -8.61 2.05 -2.38
CA MET A 130 -7.25 1.85 -1.91
C MET A 130 -6.56 3.18 -1.68
N THR A 131 -6.05 3.38 -0.47
CA THR A 131 -5.26 4.56 -0.12
C THR A 131 -3.77 4.22 0.02
N ARG A 132 -2.94 5.26 -0.06
CA ARG A 132 -1.51 5.10 0.25
C ARG A 132 -1.29 4.58 1.68
N TYR A 133 -2.15 4.98 2.63
CA TYR A 133 -2.09 4.53 4.02
C TYR A 133 -2.28 3.02 4.13
N ASP A 134 -3.30 2.44 3.47
CA ASP A 134 -3.55 1.00 3.46
C ASP A 134 -2.33 0.23 2.95
N ALA A 135 -1.72 0.73 1.86
CA ALA A 135 -0.53 0.12 1.29
C ALA A 135 0.67 0.14 2.27
N VAL A 136 0.89 1.26 2.96
CA VAL A 136 1.98 1.39 3.95
C VAL A 136 1.72 0.52 5.17
N GLN A 137 0.48 0.47 5.67
CA GLN A 137 0.07 -0.38 6.78
C GLN A 137 0.35 -1.86 6.51
N PHE A 138 0.00 -2.33 5.31
CA PHE A 138 0.29 -3.70 4.93
C PHE A 138 1.79 -4.00 4.87
N ILE A 139 2.61 -3.11 4.25
CA ILE A 139 4.06 -3.31 4.12
C ILE A 139 4.78 -3.26 5.47
N SER A 140 4.30 -2.43 6.41
CA SER A 140 4.94 -2.20 7.70
C SER A 140 4.48 -3.18 8.79
N HIS A 141 3.21 -3.52 8.79
CA HIS A 141 2.57 -4.27 9.87
C HIS A 141 1.86 -5.55 9.41
N GLY A 142 1.74 -5.79 8.10
CA GLY A 142 1.00 -6.93 7.55
C GLY A 142 -0.51 -6.83 7.73
N ILE A 143 -1.04 -5.67 8.14
CA ILE A 143 -2.47 -5.45 8.40
C ILE A 143 -3.19 -5.36 7.07
N ARG A 144 -4.25 -6.16 6.90
CA ARG A 144 -5.14 -6.11 5.74
C ARG A 144 -6.25 -5.09 5.97
N LYS A 145 -6.78 -4.57 4.88
CA LYS A 145 -7.87 -3.59 4.95
C LYS A 145 -9.11 -4.14 5.68
N ASP A 146 -9.41 -5.42 5.57
CA ASP A 146 -10.53 -6.07 6.29
C ASP A 146 -10.29 -6.19 7.79
N ASP A 147 -9.05 -6.34 8.24
CA ASP A 147 -8.71 -6.45 9.65
C ASP A 147 -8.93 -5.12 10.40
N ASP A 148 -8.80 -3.97 9.72
CA ASP A 148 -8.97 -2.63 10.30
C ASP A 148 -10.46 -2.32 10.59
N TYR A 149 -11.39 -2.83 9.78
CA TYR A 149 -12.82 -2.69 10.03
C TYR A 149 -13.32 -3.55 11.20
N THR A 150 -12.66 -4.67 11.49
CA THR A 150 -13.04 -5.57 12.58
C THR A 150 -12.61 -5.00 13.94
N THR A 151 -11.56 -4.19 14.00
CA THR A 151 -11.12 -3.55 15.25
C THR A 151 -11.94 -2.30 15.64
N MET A 152 -12.65 -1.68 14.70
CA MET A 152 -13.55 -0.55 14.99
C MET A 152 -15.00 -0.93 15.27
N SER A 153 -15.42 -2.16 14.92
CA SER A 153 -16.82 -2.61 15.07
C SER A 153 -17.08 -3.55 16.24
N VAL A 154 -16.10 -3.85 17.09
CA VAL A 154 -16.27 -4.67 18.28
C VAL A 154 -16.46 -3.80 19.52
N SER A 155 -17.51 -2.98 19.53
CA SER A 155 -18.04 -2.39 20.74
C SER A 155 -19.55 -2.59 20.92
N GLU A 156 -20.18 -3.57 20.22
CA GLU A 156 -21.55 -4.00 20.58
C GLU A 156 -21.75 -5.46 20.17
N GLU A 157 -22.17 -6.26 21.19
CA GLU A 157 -22.62 -7.65 21.18
C GLU A 157 -21.55 -8.73 21.47
N ILE A 158 -21.28 -8.87 22.76
CA ILE A 158 -20.78 -10.12 23.34
C ILE A 158 -21.99 -11.07 23.47
N ASN A 159 -22.06 -12.11 22.64
CA ASN A 159 -22.80 -13.34 22.96
C ASN A 159 -21.77 -14.41 23.31
N ASP A 160 -21.89 -14.87 24.57
CA ASP A 160 -21.23 -16.05 25.12
C ASP A 160 -21.50 -17.27 24.24
N GLU A 161 -20.42 -17.85 23.74
CA GLU A 161 -20.19 -19.28 23.44
C GLU A 161 -19.16 -19.38 22.31
N GLN A 162 -17.88 -19.37 22.67
CA GLN A 162 -16.76 -20.09 22.06
C GLN A 162 -15.43 -19.61 22.68
N GLU A 163 -15.24 -19.95 23.95
CA GLU A 163 -13.90 -20.10 24.52
C GLU A 163 -13.32 -21.42 24.00
N GLU A 164 -12.35 -21.32 23.15
CA GLU A 164 -11.16 -22.18 23.01
C GLU A 164 -10.57 -22.00 21.61
N LEU A 165 -9.62 -21.11 21.48
CA LEU A 165 -8.51 -21.02 20.51
C LEU A 165 -8.14 -19.58 20.14
N GLN A 166 -8.04 -18.70 21.12
CA GLN A 166 -7.34 -17.40 20.93
C GLN A 166 -6.40 -17.12 22.09
N SER A 167 -5.27 -17.82 22.09
CA SER A 167 -4.18 -17.46 22.96
C SER A 167 -3.40 -16.28 22.36
N ASN A 168 -3.39 -15.16 23.12
CA ASN A 168 -2.36 -14.11 23.09
C ASN A 168 -2.29 -13.13 21.91
N LYS A 169 -3.36 -12.37 21.67
CA LYS A 169 -3.19 -10.99 21.23
C LYS A 169 -3.70 -10.04 22.32
N LYS A 170 -2.86 -9.72 23.30
CA LYS A 170 -3.10 -8.57 24.16
C LYS A 170 -3.27 -7.35 23.26
N SER A 171 -4.36 -6.60 23.46
CA SER A 171 -4.57 -5.33 22.77
C SER A 171 -3.32 -4.46 22.91
N ALA A 172 -2.93 -3.70 21.88
CA ALA A 172 -1.79 -2.80 21.96
C ALA A 172 -1.91 -1.82 23.14
N LEU A 173 -3.14 -1.42 23.50
CA LEU A 173 -3.44 -0.62 24.68
C LEU A 173 -3.08 -1.36 25.97
N GLU A 174 -3.38 -2.65 26.11
CA GLU A 174 -3.04 -3.44 27.29
C GLU A 174 -1.55 -3.78 27.39
N ALA A 175 -0.86 -3.82 26.25
CA ALA A 175 0.58 -4.11 26.19
C ALA A 175 1.44 -2.87 26.47
N PHE A 176 0.98 -1.66 26.08
CA PHE A 176 1.79 -0.43 26.11
C PHE A 176 1.18 0.71 26.92
N CYS A 177 -0.08 0.59 27.38
CA CYS A 177 -0.76 1.61 28.18
C CYS A 177 -1.20 1.02 29.52
N GLU A 178 -1.14 1.86 30.56
CA GLU A 178 -1.66 1.53 31.87
C GLU A 178 -3.00 2.22 32.11
N ASN A 179 -4.00 1.45 32.56
CA ASN A 179 -5.30 2.01 32.93
C ASN A 179 -5.21 2.70 34.29
N LEU A 180 -5.05 4.02 34.28
CA LEU A 180 -4.93 4.84 35.50
C LEU A 180 -6.17 4.79 36.40
N ASN A 181 -7.37 4.60 35.81
CA ASN A 181 -8.61 4.47 36.57
C ASN A 181 -8.64 3.19 37.42
N GLU A 182 -8.11 2.08 36.87
CA GLU A 182 -7.98 0.84 37.64
C GLU A 182 -6.91 0.94 38.73
N LYS A 183 -5.79 1.62 38.44
CA LYS A 183 -4.77 1.89 39.47
C LYS A 183 -5.31 2.74 40.59
N ALA A 184 -6.12 3.76 40.28
CA ALA A 184 -6.77 4.59 41.30
C ALA A 184 -7.73 3.77 42.17
N LYS A 185 -8.56 2.90 41.58
CA LYS A 185 -9.46 2.00 42.32
C LYS A 185 -8.72 1.01 43.23
N LYS A 186 -7.50 0.63 42.87
CA LYS A 186 -6.62 -0.27 43.64
C LYS A 186 -5.75 0.47 44.65
N ASN A 187 -5.92 1.80 44.84
CA ASN A 187 -5.09 2.68 45.67
C ASN A 187 -3.58 2.61 45.32
N MET A 188 -3.26 2.41 44.06
CA MET A 188 -1.89 2.32 43.52
C MET A 188 -1.43 3.64 42.89
N ILE A 189 -2.18 4.74 43.09
CA ILE A 189 -1.81 6.10 42.68
C ILE A 189 -1.64 6.92 43.94
N ASP A 190 -0.54 7.66 44.02
CA ASP A 190 -0.26 8.54 45.15
C ASP A 190 -1.34 9.62 45.27
N PRO A 191 -1.77 9.98 46.53
CA PRO A 191 -2.78 11.00 46.73
C PRO A 191 -2.27 12.36 46.28
N LEU A 192 -3.18 13.16 45.71
CA LEU A 192 -2.90 14.51 45.26
C LEU A 192 -2.58 15.37 46.51
N ILE A 193 -1.39 15.93 46.59
CA ILE A 193 -0.96 16.80 47.68
C ILE A 193 -0.73 18.22 47.15
N GLY A 194 -1.47 19.21 47.67
CA GLY A 194 -1.21 20.64 47.47
C GLY A 194 -1.72 21.22 46.13
N ARG A 195 -2.75 20.61 45.50
CA ARG A 195 -3.42 21.12 44.29
C ARG A 195 -4.94 21.15 44.44
N ASP A 196 -5.44 21.47 45.64
CA ASP A 196 -6.86 21.44 45.95
C ASP A 196 -7.67 22.51 45.17
N GLU A 197 -7.04 23.62 44.76
CA GLU A 197 -7.67 24.68 43.98
C GLU A 197 -7.80 24.37 42.46
N GLU A 198 -7.03 23.40 41.94
CA GLU A 198 -7.04 23.04 40.51
C GLU A 198 -8.02 21.90 40.22
N VAL A 199 -8.61 21.27 41.22
CA VAL A 199 -9.51 20.09 41.11
C VAL A 199 -10.98 20.47 41.28
N LEU A 200 -11.28 21.73 41.64
CA LEU A 200 -12.63 22.30 41.68
C LEU A 200 -13.01 22.90 40.33
#